data_526b690fe175495040a647c42f779b1d
#
_entry.id   526b690fe175495040a647c42f779b1d
#
_cell.length_a   1.000
_cell.length_b   1.000
_cell.length_c   1.000
_cell.angle_alpha   90.00
_cell.angle_beta   90.00
_cell.angle_gamma   90.00
#
_symmetry.space_group_name_H-M   'P 1'
#
loop_
_entity.id
_entity.type
_entity.pdbx_description
1 polymer ?
#
loop_
_entity_poly.entity_id
_entity_poly.type
_entity_poly.pdbx_seq_one_letter_code
_entity_poly.pdbx_strand_id
1 'polypeptide(L)'
;MIEQISAFFTVEMIYMWLNIGVIPFWLILIIFPQTKVCGLFVTSIIPTFILASVYVYLLYIFFFGGYDFDKNFILYLSFYDLAELFEYNEFLILFWTHFLAMNLFCGSWIVRDSQRFYMSKVLVFFPLIITYFVGPLGLFIYWVIRIFFARKISLNE
;
A
#
# COMPACT_ATOMS: atom_id res chain seq x y z
N MET A 1 -11.37 -21.63 23.32
CA MET A 1 -10.70 -20.32 23.37
C MET A 1 -9.61 -20.19 22.30
N ILE A 2 -8.65 -21.10 22.16
CA ILE A 2 -7.62 -21.06 21.09
C ILE A 2 -8.27 -21.23 19.71
N GLU A 3 -9.20 -22.16 19.53
CA GLU A 3 -9.94 -22.34 18.27
C GLU A 3 -10.80 -21.12 17.88
N GLN A 4 -11.36 -20.42 18.84
CA GLN A 4 -12.10 -19.19 18.60
C GLN A 4 -11.16 -18.04 18.17
N ILE A 5 -9.96 -17.97 18.71
CA ILE A 5 -8.94 -16.98 18.31
C ILE A 5 -8.42 -17.31 16.91
N SER A 6 -8.19 -18.57 16.56
CA SER A 6 -7.72 -18.97 15.23
C SER A 6 -8.75 -18.67 14.14
N ALA A 7 -10.05 -18.70 14.45
CA ALA A 7 -11.11 -18.33 13.51
C ALA A 7 -11.10 -16.84 13.11
N PHE A 8 -10.49 -15.96 13.92
CA PHE A 8 -10.30 -14.54 13.59
C PHE A 8 -9.09 -14.27 12.69
N PHE A 9 -8.24 -15.28 12.46
CA PHE A 9 -7.02 -15.15 11.67
C PHE A 9 -7.06 -15.98 10.38
N THR A 10 -8.26 -16.22 9.85
CA THR A 10 -8.39 -16.79 8.49
C THR A 10 -7.93 -15.79 7.44
N VAL A 11 -7.55 -16.25 6.25
CA VAL A 11 -7.11 -15.41 5.14
C VAL A 11 -8.17 -14.36 4.79
N GLU A 12 -9.46 -14.75 4.79
CA GLU A 12 -10.59 -13.86 4.50
C GLU A 12 -10.74 -12.76 5.57
N MET A 13 -10.57 -13.11 6.85
CA MET A 13 -10.64 -12.13 7.94
C MET A 13 -9.47 -11.15 7.88
N ILE A 14 -8.27 -11.64 7.61
CA ILE A 14 -7.09 -10.78 7.43
C ILE A 14 -7.29 -9.83 6.24
N TYR A 15 -7.81 -10.34 5.12
CA TYR A 15 -8.16 -9.51 3.96
C TYR A 15 -9.13 -8.40 4.34
N MET A 16 -10.19 -8.70 5.07
CA MET A 16 -11.17 -7.72 5.54
C MET A 16 -10.52 -6.67 6.45
N TRP A 17 -9.74 -7.10 7.45
CA TRP A 17 -9.05 -6.21 8.38
C TRP A 17 -8.05 -5.29 7.68
N LEU A 18 -7.32 -5.78 6.69
CA LEU A 18 -6.39 -4.98 5.89
C LEU A 18 -7.13 -3.88 5.14
N ASN A 19 -8.24 -4.23 4.43
CA ASN A 19 -9.01 -3.25 3.66
C ASN A 19 -9.65 -2.18 4.55
N ILE A 20 -10.24 -2.56 5.68
CA ILE A 20 -10.84 -1.62 6.64
C ILE A 20 -9.75 -0.80 7.33
N GLY A 21 -8.64 -1.44 7.70
CA GLY A 21 -7.55 -0.81 8.45
C GLY A 21 -6.81 0.27 7.70
N VAL A 22 -6.76 0.22 6.36
CA VAL A 22 -6.11 1.29 5.58
C VAL A 22 -7.01 2.50 5.34
N ILE A 23 -8.33 2.36 5.45
CA ILE A 23 -9.28 3.46 5.18
C ILE A 23 -9.01 4.70 6.04
N PRO A 24 -8.82 4.63 7.36
CA PRO A 24 -8.54 5.81 8.18
C PRO A 24 -7.30 6.59 7.71
N PHE A 25 -6.24 5.90 7.31
CA PHE A 25 -5.03 6.54 6.81
C PHE A 25 -5.29 7.28 5.50
N TRP A 26 -6.03 6.68 4.58
CA TRP A 26 -6.40 7.31 3.31
C TRP A 26 -7.34 8.50 3.50
N LEU A 27 -8.30 8.42 4.42
CA LEU A 27 -9.17 9.54 4.74
C LEU A 27 -8.36 10.75 5.25
N ILE A 28 -7.37 10.49 6.11
CA ILE A 28 -6.50 11.57 6.61
C ILE A 28 -5.63 12.14 5.49
N LEU A 29 -5.06 11.30 4.61
CA LEU A 29 -4.26 11.75 3.46
C LEU A 29 -5.07 12.63 2.50
N ILE A 30 -6.30 12.24 2.20
CA ILE A 30 -7.15 12.90 1.19
C ILE A 30 -7.77 14.18 1.75
N ILE A 31 -8.33 14.12 2.98
CA ILE A 31 -9.11 15.23 3.54
C ILE A 31 -8.20 16.23 4.26
N PHE A 32 -7.19 15.74 4.97
CA PHE A 32 -6.35 16.53 5.86
C PHE A 32 -4.85 16.48 5.54
N PRO A 33 -4.42 16.57 4.25
CA PRO A 33 -3.03 16.32 3.85
C PRO A 33 -2.03 17.29 4.49
N GLN A 34 -2.45 18.49 4.89
CA GLN A 34 -1.57 19.55 5.41
C GLN A 34 -1.59 19.66 6.95
N THR A 35 -2.22 18.72 7.65
CA THR A 35 -2.31 18.76 9.11
C THR A 35 -1.11 18.09 9.78
N LYS A 36 -0.81 18.52 11.02
CA LYS A 36 0.20 17.87 11.86
C LYS A 36 -0.15 16.39 12.12
N VAL A 37 -1.43 16.07 12.21
CA VAL A 37 -1.92 14.69 12.39
C VAL A 37 -1.52 13.83 11.19
N CYS A 38 -1.72 14.32 9.95
CA CYS A 38 -1.26 13.64 8.75
C CYS A 38 0.26 13.45 8.78
N GLY A 39 1.01 14.49 9.13
CA GLY A 39 2.47 14.45 9.23
C GLY A 39 2.99 13.43 10.24
N LEU A 40 2.37 13.35 11.42
CA LEU A 40 2.83 12.49 12.50
C LEU A 40 2.40 11.02 12.31
N PHE A 41 1.13 10.78 11.94
CA PHE A 41 0.56 9.43 11.94
C PHE A 41 0.58 8.77 10.56
N VAL A 42 0.38 9.52 9.47
CA VAL A 42 0.14 8.92 8.16
C VAL A 42 1.34 9.02 7.23
N THR A 43 1.99 10.18 7.17
CA THR A 43 3.22 10.33 6.37
C THR A 43 4.49 9.90 7.11
N SER A 44 4.33 9.34 8.30
CA SER A 44 5.40 8.70 9.09
C SER A 44 5.63 7.25 8.64
N ILE A 45 6.55 6.58 9.30
CA ILE A 45 6.82 5.15 9.10
C ILE A 45 5.65 4.27 9.58
N ILE A 46 4.80 4.77 10.51
CA ILE A 46 3.84 3.95 11.27
C ILE A 46 2.90 3.13 10.38
N PRO A 47 2.15 3.69 9.42
CA PRO A 47 1.19 2.91 8.64
C PRO A 47 1.85 1.84 7.77
N THR A 48 2.94 2.21 7.10
CA THR A 48 3.70 1.27 6.27
C THR A 48 4.34 0.17 7.11
N PHE A 49 4.84 0.51 8.31
CA PHE A 49 5.41 -0.45 9.24
C PHE A 49 4.35 -1.45 9.74
N ILE A 50 3.13 -0.99 10.04
CA ILE A 50 2.02 -1.89 10.44
C ILE A 50 1.73 -2.88 9.31
N LEU A 51 1.56 -2.41 8.08
CA LEU A 51 1.29 -3.29 6.94
C LEU A 51 2.46 -4.25 6.64
N ALA A 52 3.69 -3.76 6.74
CA ALA A 52 4.88 -4.59 6.60
C ALA A 52 4.95 -5.67 7.70
N SER A 53 4.55 -5.34 8.94
CA SER A 53 4.49 -6.31 10.04
C SER A 53 3.45 -7.40 9.79
N VAL A 54 2.28 -7.03 9.23
CA VAL A 54 1.27 -8.02 8.80
C VAL A 54 1.83 -8.90 7.68
N TYR A 55 2.53 -8.31 6.71
CA TYR A 55 3.17 -9.07 5.64
C TYR A 55 4.19 -10.10 6.18
N VAL A 56 5.06 -9.68 7.11
CA VAL A 56 6.03 -10.58 7.75
C VAL A 56 5.33 -11.68 8.56
N TYR A 57 4.24 -11.34 9.25
CA TYR A 57 3.43 -12.31 9.98
C TYR A 57 2.80 -13.37 9.04
N LEU A 58 2.28 -12.95 7.89
CA LEU A 58 1.75 -13.86 6.87
C LEU A 58 2.86 -14.77 6.30
N LEU A 59 4.03 -14.22 6.01
CA LEU A 59 5.18 -15.02 5.58
C LEU A 59 5.55 -16.08 6.62
N TYR A 60 5.57 -15.69 7.90
CA TYR A 60 5.86 -16.61 9.00
C TYR A 60 4.84 -17.76 9.06
N ILE A 61 3.54 -17.44 9.05
CA ILE A 61 2.49 -18.47 9.12
C ILE A 61 2.57 -19.42 7.92
N PHE A 62 2.74 -18.90 6.71
CA PHE A 62 2.76 -19.71 5.51
C PHE A 62 4.02 -20.58 5.46
N PHE A 63 5.18 -20.06 5.90
CA PHE A 63 6.41 -20.84 5.99
C PHE A 63 6.24 -22.05 6.92
N PHE A 64 5.69 -21.87 8.12
CA PHE A 64 5.44 -22.98 9.04
C PHE A 64 4.22 -23.82 8.63
N GLY A 65 3.30 -23.28 7.84
CA GLY A 65 2.17 -24.00 7.25
C GLY A 65 2.55 -24.92 6.08
N GLY A 66 3.82 -24.90 5.65
CA GLY A 66 4.32 -25.76 4.56
C GLY A 66 4.07 -25.19 3.16
N TYR A 67 3.80 -23.88 3.05
CA TYR A 67 3.73 -23.23 1.74
C TYR A 67 5.11 -23.21 1.07
N ASP A 68 5.14 -23.66 -0.17
CA ASP A 68 6.35 -23.73 -0.98
C ASP A 68 6.69 -22.35 -1.59
N PHE A 69 7.59 -21.62 -0.93
CA PHE A 69 8.03 -20.30 -1.40
C PHE A 69 8.88 -20.33 -2.66
N ASP A 70 9.46 -21.48 -3.04
CA ASP A 70 10.23 -21.59 -4.28
C ASP A 70 9.35 -21.32 -5.49
N LYS A 71 8.05 -21.62 -5.40
CA LYS A 71 7.07 -21.25 -6.42
C LYS A 71 6.98 -19.74 -6.66
N ASN A 72 7.25 -18.91 -5.67
CA ASN A 72 7.18 -17.46 -5.83
C ASN A 72 8.27 -16.92 -6.78
N PHE A 73 9.35 -17.64 -7.00
CA PHE A 73 10.38 -17.25 -7.96
C PHE A 73 10.00 -17.57 -9.41
N ILE A 74 9.04 -18.46 -9.63
CA ILE A 74 8.53 -18.83 -10.95
C ILE A 74 7.86 -17.61 -11.63
N LEU A 75 7.33 -16.65 -10.87
CA LEU A 75 6.68 -15.44 -11.39
C LEU A 75 7.56 -14.65 -12.39
N TYR A 76 8.88 -14.81 -12.33
CA TYR A 76 9.81 -14.13 -13.24
C TYR A 76 10.07 -14.89 -14.53
N LEU A 77 9.59 -16.13 -14.67
CA LEU A 77 9.92 -17.01 -15.79
C LEU A 77 8.91 -16.87 -16.94
N SER A 78 7.61 -16.86 -16.64
CA SER A 78 6.59 -16.68 -17.66
C SER A 78 5.31 -16.03 -17.11
N PHE A 79 4.53 -15.45 -18.03
CA PHE A 79 3.22 -14.88 -17.70
C PHE A 79 2.22 -15.95 -17.22
N TYR A 80 2.30 -17.16 -17.78
CA TYR A 80 1.41 -18.26 -17.38
C TYR A 80 1.69 -18.72 -15.95
N ASP A 81 2.95 -18.83 -15.57
CA ASP A 81 3.36 -19.18 -14.22
C ASP A 81 2.90 -18.11 -13.20
N LEU A 82 3.01 -16.84 -13.59
CA LEU A 82 2.46 -15.74 -12.78
C LEU A 82 0.94 -15.90 -12.58
N ALA A 83 0.19 -16.20 -13.65
CA ALA A 83 -1.26 -16.39 -13.56
C ALA A 83 -1.63 -17.55 -12.63
N GLU A 84 -0.90 -18.67 -12.70
CA GLU A 84 -1.09 -19.82 -11.82
C GLU A 84 -0.84 -19.46 -10.34
N LEU A 85 0.17 -18.63 -10.04
CA LEU A 85 0.45 -18.18 -8.66
C LEU A 85 -0.72 -17.41 -8.04
N PHE A 86 -1.47 -16.65 -8.83
CA PHE A 86 -2.64 -15.91 -8.34
C PHE A 86 -3.83 -16.82 -7.98
N GLU A 87 -3.81 -18.09 -8.32
CA GLU A 87 -4.79 -19.07 -7.87
C GLU A 87 -4.55 -19.56 -6.44
N TYR A 88 -3.33 -19.35 -5.90
CA TYR A 88 -3.00 -19.71 -4.52
C TYR A 88 -3.39 -18.58 -3.56
N ASN A 89 -4.25 -18.89 -2.60
CA ASN A 89 -4.73 -17.92 -1.61
C ASN A 89 -3.61 -17.27 -0.81
N GLU A 90 -2.56 -18.02 -0.49
CA GLU A 90 -1.38 -17.56 0.24
C GLU A 90 -0.63 -16.48 -0.55
N PHE A 91 -0.41 -16.74 -1.84
CA PHE A 91 0.23 -15.76 -2.71
C PHE A 91 -0.66 -14.53 -2.90
N LEU A 92 -1.95 -14.74 -3.12
CA LEU A 92 -2.92 -13.66 -3.35
C LEU A 92 -2.99 -12.70 -2.17
N ILE A 93 -3.04 -13.18 -0.93
CA ILE A 93 -3.10 -12.30 0.25
C ILE A 93 -1.77 -11.58 0.51
N LEU A 94 -0.63 -12.23 0.24
CA LEU A 94 0.68 -11.58 0.30
C LEU A 94 0.78 -10.46 -0.73
N PHE A 95 0.39 -10.73 -1.97
CA PHE A 95 0.36 -9.72 -3.03
C PHE A 95 -0.57 -8.55 -2.66
N TRP A 96 -1.77 -8.85 -2.14
CA TRP A 96 -2.72 -7.81 -1.73
C TRP A 96 -2.18 -6.93 -0.60
N THR A 97 -1.56 -7.54 0.40
CA THR A 97 -0.92 -6.80 1.49
C THR A 97 0.20 -5.90 0.99
N HIS A 98 1.04 -6.42 0.08
CA HIS A 98 2.08 -5.64 -0.61
C HIS A 98 1.47 -4.47 -1.39
N PHE A 99 0.41 -4.71 -2.17
CA PHE A 99 -0.30 -3.70 -2.94
C PHE A 99 -0.81 -2.56 -2.06
N LEU A 100 -1.49 -2.88 -0.95
CA LEU A 100 -1.98 -1.89 0.00
C LEU A 100 -0.84 -1.07 0.64
N ALA A 101 0.23 -1.74 1.05
CA ALA A 101 1.39 -1.10 1.67
C ALA A 101 2.08 -0.13 0.69
N MET A 102 2.31 -0.56 -0.55
CA MET A 102 2.95 0.26 -1.57
C MET A 102 2.08 1.44 -2.00
N ASN A 103 0.77 1.23 -2.17
CA ASN A 103 -0.14 2.33 -2.49
C ASN A 103 -0.17 3.39 -1.38
N LEU A 104 -0.24 2.95 -0.11
CA LEU A 104 -0.23 3.87 1.02
C LEU A 104 1.11 4.62 1.16
N PHE A 105 2.22 3.94 0.89
CA PHE A 105 3.54 4.56 0.81
C PHE A 105 3.60 5.62 -0.29
N CYS A 106 3.11 5.31 -1.50
CA CYS A 106 3.02 6.27 -2.60
C CYS A 106 2.15 7.48 -2.25
N GLY A 107 0.98 7.25 -1.64
CA GLY A 107 0.10 8.32 -1.17
C GLY A 107 0.75 9.22 -0.13
N SER A 108 1.45 8.63 0.84
CA SER A 108 2.22 9.36 1.84
C SER A 108 3.36 10.19 1.22
N TRP A 109 4.03 9.61 0.22
CA TRP A 109 5.07 10.31 -0.52
C TRP A 109 4.49 11.49 -1.32
N ILE A 110 3.37 11.30 -2.04
CA ILE A 110 2.67 12.37 -2.78
C ILE A 110 2.36 13.54 -1.85
N VAL A 111 1.81 13.28 -0.67
CA VAL A 111 1.46 14.33 0.30
C VAL A 111 2.71 15.07 0.77
N ARG A 112 3.78 14.36 1.14
CA ARG A 112 5.03 14.98 1.58
C ARG A 112 5.68 15.83 0.49
N ASP A 113 5.74 15.31 -0.72
CA ASP A 113 6.34 16.03 -1.86
C ASP A 113 5.49 17.26 -2.24
N SER A 114 4.16 17.14 -2.22
CA SER A 114 3.26 18.27 -2.49
C SER A 114 3.38 19.41 -1.46
N GLN A 115 3.62 19.07 -0.20
CA GLN A 115 3.88 20.05 0.86
C GLN A 115 5.19 20.82 0.63
N ARG A 116 6.24 20.16 0.15
CA ARG A 116 7.53 20.80 -0.19
C ARG A 116 7.38 21.87 -1.25
N PHE A 117 6.47 21.67 -2.22
CA PHE A 117 6.21 22.61 -3.31
C PHE A 117 5.01 23.52 -3.05
N TYR A 118 4.46 23.54 -1.83
CA TYR A 118 3.30 24.35 -1.47
C TYR A 118 2.10 24.16 -2.41
N MET A 119 1.90 22.94 -2.91
CA MET A 119 0.79 22.62 -3.82
C MET A 119 -0.55 22.68 -3.08
N SER A 120 -1.58 23.16 -3.78
CA SER A 120 -2.92 23.23 -3.20
C SER A 120 -3.49 21.82 -2.98
N LYS A 121 -4.34 21.67 -1.95
CA LYS A 121 -5.03 20.41 -1.65
C LYS A 121 -5.84 19.88 -2.84
N VAL A 122 -6.42 20.78 -3.63
CA VAL A 122 -7.26 20.41 -4.79
C VAL A 122 -6.43 19.69 -5.87
N LEU A 123 -5.20 20.15 -6.11
CA LEU A 123 -4.30 19.53 -7.08
C LEU A 123 -3.86 18.12 -6.66
N VAL A 124 -3.78 17.88 -5.35
CA VAL A 124 -3.30 16.60 -4.79
C VAL A 124 -4.45 15.61 -4.57
N PHE A 125 -5.67 16.10 -4.41
CA PHE A 125 -6.85 15.31 -4.11
C PHE A 125 -7.12 14.20 -5.15
N PHE A 126 -7.15 14.55 -6.44
CA PHE A 126 -7.40 13.57 -7.51
C PHE A 126 -6.31 12.49 -7.62
N PRO A 127 -5.02 12.86 -7.68
CA PRO A 127 -3.96 11.86 -7.66
C PRO A 127 -4.05 10.90 -6.46
N LEU A 128 -4.38 11.39 -5.26
CA LEU A 128 -4.50 10.55 -4.07
C LEU A 128 -5.63 9.54 -4.17
N ILE A 129 -6.82 9.97 -4.63
CA ILE A 129 -7.94 9.04 -4.84
C ILE A 129 -7.56 7.96 -5.86
N ILE A 130 -6.95 8.36 -6.98
CA ILE A 130 -6.55 7.40 -8.00
C ILE A 130 -5.46 6.46 -7.47
N THR A 131 -4.51 6.98 -6.67
CA THR A 131 -3.46 6.16 -6.05
C THR A 131 -4.05 5.12 -5.08
N TYR A 132 -5.14 5.42 -4.41
CA TYR A 132 -5.82 4.44 -3.55
C TYR A 132 -6.28 3.22 -4.34
N PHE A 133 -6.88 3.42 -5.52
CA PHE A 133 -7.39 2.33 -6.35
C PHE A 133 -6.33 1.73 -7.27
N VAL A 134 -5.51 2.59 -7.90
CA VAL A 134 -4.51 2.22 -8.91
C VAL A 134 -3.23 3.02 -8.68
N GLY A 135 -2.40 2.54 -7.76
CA GLY A 135 -1.19 3.23 -7.29
C GLY A 135 -0.33 3.86 -8.38
N PRO A 136 0.16 3.10 -9.36
CA PRO A 136 1.01 3.64 -10.43
C PRO A 136 0.36 4.74 -11.27
N LEU A 137 -0.95 4.63 -11.54
CA LEU A 137 -1.67 5.65 -12.32
C LEU A 137 -1.80 6.96 -11.55
N GLY A 138 -2.15 6.89 -10.26
CA GLY A 138 -2.24 8.07 -9.41
C GLY A 138 -0.89 8.77 -9.26
N LEU A 139 0.18 8.00 -9.09
CA LEU A 139 1.54 8.50 -9.03
C LEU A 139 1.96 9.18 -10.35
N PHE A 140 1.63 8.58 -11.49
CA PHE A 140 1.88 9.16 -12.82
C PHE A 140 1.18 10.52 -12.98
N ILE A 141 -0.11 10.59 -12.64
CA ILE A 141 -0.88 11.84 -12.71
C ILE A 141 -0.26 12.91 -11.81
N TYR A 142 0.13 12.52 -10.58
CA TYR A 142 0.82 13.42 -9.66
C TYR A 142 2.14 13.94 -10.24
N TRP A 143 2.96 13.10 -10.87
CA TRP A 143 4.21 13.53 -11.50
C TRP A 143 3.98 14.49 -12.64
N VAL A 144 2.98 14.29 -13.48
CA VAL A 144 2.60 15.24 -14.52
C VAL A 144 2.27 16.59 -13.88
N ILE A 145 1.40 16.64 -12.88
CA ILE A 145 1.06 17.89 -12.17
C ILE A 145 2.31 18.52 -11.56
N ARG A 146 3.16 17.73 -10.93
CA ARG A 146 4.40 18.18 -10.28
C ARG A 146 5.36 18.84 -11.26
N ILE A 147 5.58 18.25 -12.44
CA ILE A 147 6.46 18.81 -13.48
C ILE A 147 5.99 20.21 -13.90
N PHE A 148 4.69 20.36 -14.15
CA PHE A 148 4.14 21.66 -14.55
C PHE A 148 4.13 22.69 -13.43
N PHE A 149 3.89 22.27 -12.19
CA PHE A 149 3.79 23.16 -11.05
C PHE A 149 5.16 23.52 -10.46
N ALA A 150 5.95 22.53 -10.14
CA ALA A 150 7.25 22.71 -9.50
C ALA A 150 8.40 23.01 -10.48
N ARG A 151 8.20 22.74 -11.78
CA ARG A 151 9.21 22.87 -12.85
C ARG A 151 10.52 22.14 -12.53
N LYS A 152 10.45 21.07 -11.76
CA LYS A 152 11.57 20.22 -11.35
C LYS A 152 11.25 18.76 -11.63
N ILE A 153 12.21 18.06 -12.23
CA ILE A 153 12.12 16.61 -12.53
C ILE A 153 12.80 15.79 -11.42
N SER A 154 13.82 16.36 -10.76
CA SER A 154 14.54 15.64 -9.71
C SER A 154 13.62 15.31 -8.53
N LEU A 155 13.75 14.09 -7.99
CA LEU A 155 13.06 13.66 -6.76
C LEU A 155 13.71 14.22 -5.49
N ASN A 156 14.98 14.54 -5.58
CA ASN A 156 15.76 15.27 -4.58
C ASN A 156 15.94 16.69 -5.08
N GLU A 157 16.09 17.68 -4.20
CA GLU A 157 16.17 19.14 -4.47
C GLU A 157 16.69 19.56 -5.84
#